data_4f6dc3dba5b564316141bed823bb6b40
#
_entry.id   4f6dc3dba5b564316141bed823bb6b40
#
_cell.length_a   1.000
_cell.length_b   1.000
_cell.length_c   1.000
_cell.angle_alpha   90.00
_cell.angle_beta   90.00
_cell.angle_gamma   90.00
#
_symmetry.space_group_name_H-M   'P 1'
#
loop_
_entity.id
_entity.type
_entity.pdbx_description
1 polymer ?
#
loop_
_entity_poly.entity_id
_entity_poly.type
_entity_poly.pdbx_seq_one_letter_code
_entity_poly.pdbx_strand_id
1 'polypeptide(L)'
;DQSRGLGDVYKRQNLKRSKYKYMPFQKLKIRNKNEIVTLRTKFADPTKISGKKVKYNEWNQLIKDKDTIVIDVRNEFEVKIGSFEGAINPKTKSFTDFKSFVQKKLNKSKDKKIAMFCTGGIRCEKASSYMMMKGFKNVAQLDGGILKYLEKTPKKDSMWNGECFVFDGRVS
;
A
#
# COMPACT_ATOMS: atom_id res chain seq x y z
N ASP A 1 -26.91 26.41 -7.95
CA ASP A 1 -26.78 25.31 -6.97
C ASP A 1 -25.38 24.68 -7.00
N GLN A 2 -24.35 25.51 -6.71
CA GLN A 2 -22.95 25.05 -6.67
C GLN A 2 -22.60 24.32 -5.36
N SER A 3 -23.48 24.30 -4.36
CA SER A 3 -23.25 23.66 -3.05
C SER A 3 -23.39 22.13 -3.08
N ARG A 4 -24.11 21.54 -4.03
CA ARG A 4 -24.29 20.09 -4.15
C ARG A 4 -23.00 19.35 -4.60
N GLY A 5 -22.16 19.99 -5.41
CA GLY A 5 -20.94 19.37 -5.92
C GLY A 5 -19.84 19.18 -4.87
N LEU A 6 -19.66 20.13 -3.97
CA LEU A 6 -18.64 20.07 -2.90
C LEU A 6 -18.95 19.00 -1.86
N GLY A 7 -20.21 18.84 -1.44
CA GLY A 7 -20.61 17.83 -0.46
C GLY A 7 -20.37 16.39 -0.92
N ASP A 8 -20.54 16.09 -2.20
CA ASP A 8 -20.29 14.75 -2.77
C ASP A 8 -18.80 14.44 -2.93
N VAL A 9 -17.97 15.44 -3.21
CA VAL A 9 -16.51 15.29 -3.27
C VAL A 9 -15.97 14.97 -1.88
N TYR A 10 -16.42 15.64 -0.83
CA TYR A 10 -16.00 15.36 0.55
C TYR A 10 -16.44 13.97 1.05
N LYS A 11 -17.60 13.49 0.67
CA LYS A 11 -18.11 12.15 1.03
C LYS A 11 -17.31 11.01 0.38
N ARG A 12 -16.64 11.27 -0.76
CA ARG A 12 -15.81 10.27 -1.47
C ARG A 12 -14.35 10.25 -1.01
N GLN A 13 -13.93 11.20 -0.17
CA GLN A 13 -12.56 11.25 0.33
C GLN A 13 -12.35 10.21 1.44
N ASN A 14 -11.29 9.42 1.31
CA ASN A 14 -10.87 8.48 2.33
C ASN A 14 -10.00 9.21 3.38
N LEU A 15 -10.65 9.85 4.35
CA LEU A 15 -10.00 10.58 5.44
C LEU A 15 -9.34 9.60 6.41
N LYS A 16 -8.02 9.66 6.51
CA LYS A 16 -7.23 8.96 7.53
C LYS A 16 -6.85 9.94 8.62
N ARG A 17 -7.33 9.70 9.84
CA ARG A 17 -6.98 10.51 11.00
C ARG A 17 -6.10 9.70 11.94
N SER A 18 -4.96 10.23 12.34
CA SER A 18 -4.11 9.68 13.40
C SER A 18 -3.78 10.76 14.41
N LYS A 19 -3.58 10.38 15.67
CA LYS A 19 -3.14 11.28 16.73
C LYS A 19 -1.68 10.96 17.05
N TYR A 20 -0.90 12.00 17.29
CA TYR A 20 0.47 11.87 17.75
C TYR A 20 0.77 12.90 18.84
N LYS A 21 1.66 12.58 19.77
CA LYS A 21 1.95 13.42 20.94
C LYS A 21 2.66 14.73 20.57
N TYR A 22 3.51 14.67 19.52
CA TYR A 22 4.30 15.81 19.06
C TYR A 22 3.91 16.18 17.64
N MET A 23 4.23 17.41 17.21
CA MET A 23 4.02 17.84 15.83
C MET A 23 4.97 17.08 14.88
N PRO A 24 4.47 16.21 14.02
CA PRO A 24 5.32 15.36 13.16
C PRO A 24 5.89 16.10 11.95
N PHE A 25 5.41 17.32 11.67
CA PHE A 25 5.83 18.15 10.55
C PHE A 25 6.16 19.57 11.01
N GLN A 26 7.26 20.13 10.54
CA GLN A 26 7.66 21.50 10.86
C GLN A 26 6.75 22.56 10.23
N LYS A 27 6.14 22.24 9.05
CA LYS A 27 5.26 23.15 8.32
C LYS A 27 4.27 22.42 7.44
N LEU A 28 3.09 23.02 7.25
CA LEU A 28 2.12 22.55 6.26
C LEU A 28 2.67 22.80 4.83
N LYS A 29 2.69 21.74 4.01
CA LYS A 29 3.03 21.81 2.59
C LYS A 29 1.88 21.26 1.75
N ILE A 30 1.36 22.09 0.85
CA ILE A 30 0.38 21.68 -0.15
C ILE A 30 1.08 21.66 -1.50
N ARG A 31 1.02 20.53 -2.19
CA ARG A 31 1.62 20.36 -3.51
C ARG A 31 0.61 19.79 -4.49
N ASN A 32 0.43 20.43 -5.62
CA ASN A 32 -0.30 19.85 -6.74
C ASN A 32 0.63 18.91 -7.52
N LYS A 33 0.21 17.65 -7.71
CA LYS A 33 0.99 16.63 -8.41
C LYS A 33 0.09 15.84 -9.36
N ASN A 34 0.61 15.50 -10.53
CA ASN A 34 -0.08 14.64 -11.49
C ASN A 34 -0.23 13.19 -11.00
N GLU A 35 0.69 12.72 -10.15
CA GLU A 35 0.62 11.43 -9.48
C GLU A 35 0.88 11.63 -7.99
N ILE A 36 0.01 11.11 -7.13
CA ILE A 36 0.21 11.15 -5.67
C ILE A 36 1.47 10.38 -5.25
N VAL A 37 1.72 9.26 -5.92
CA VAL A 37 2.97 8.50 -5.87
C VAL A 37 3.42 8.19 -7.28
N THR A 38 4.69 8.43 -7.57
CA THR A 38 5.22 8.37 -8.93
C THR A 38 5.52 6.92 -9.32
N LEU A 39 4.73 6.36 -10.22
CA LEU A 39 5.00 5.07 -10.87
C LEU A 39 5.45 5.24 -12.33
N ARG A 40 5.28 6.43 -12.91
CA ARG A 40 5.63 6.75 -14.30
C ARG A 40 4.99 5.80 -15.29
N THR A 41 3.66 5.65 -15.22
CA THR A 41 2.88 4.86 -16.17
C THR A 41 1.51 5.47 -16.38
N LYS A 42 1.08 5.54 -17.64
CA LYS A 42 -0.27 5.99 -18.00
C LYS A 42 -1.34 4.92 -17.77
N PHE A 43 -0.93 3.66 -17.56
CA PHE A 43 -1.83 2.52 -17.46
C PHE A 43 -2.35 2.23 -16.05
N ALA A 44 -1.84 2.89 -15.02
CA ALA A 44 -2.29 2.66 -13.65
C ALA A 44 -3.20 3.80 -13.19
N ASP A 45 -4.50 3.59 -13.27
CA ASP A 45 -5.52 4.51 -12.78
C ASP A 45 -6.34 3.84 -11.67
N PRO A 46 -6.01 4.10 -10.39
CA PRO A 46 -6.72 3.48 -9.26
C PRO A 46 -8.18 3.89 -9.13
N THR A 47 -8.60 4.96 -9.82
CA THR A 47 -10.02 5.39 -9.82
C THR A 47 -10.89 4.49 -10.69
N LYS A 48 -10.29 3.84 -11.70
CA LYS A 48 -10.97 2.92 -12.61
C LYS A 48 -10.89 1.48 -12.15
N ILE A 49 -9.71 1.05 -11.72
CA ILE A 49 -9.48 -0.33 -11.29
C ILE A 49 -8.38 -0.37 -10.22
N SER A 50 -8.62 -1.08 -9.13
CA SER A 50 -7.63 -1.36 -8.10
C SER A 50 -7.87 -2.72 -7.45
N GLY A 51 -6.85 -3.27 -6.80
CA GLY A 51 -6.96 -4.54 -6.10
C GLY A 51 -7.97 -4.50 -4.95
N LYS A 52 -8.55 -5.65 -4.62
CA LYS A 52 -9.50 -5.80 -3.51
C LYS A 52 -8.86 -5.32 -2.21
N LYS A 53 -9.53 -4.42 -1.48
CA LYS A 53 -9.11 -3.99 -0.14
C LYS A 53 -9.46 -5.08 0.88
N VAL A 54 -8.45 -5.52 1.64
CA VAL A 54 -8.58 -6.52 2.69
C VAL A 54 -8.31 -5.85 4.04
N LYS A 55 -9.21 -6.01 4.99
CA LYS A 55 -9.09 -5.41 6.31
C LYS A 55 -8.03 -6.14 7.15
N TYR A 56 -7.52 -5.46 8.17
CA TYR A 56 -6.47 -5.98 9.09
C TYR A 56 -6.85 -7.32 9.74
N ASN A 57 -8.13 -7.54 10.07
CA ASN A 57 -8.62 -8.77 10.70
C ASN A 57 -8.68 -9.99 9.76
N GLU A 58 -8.76 -9.76 8.46
CA GLU A 58 -8.75 -10.80 7.41
C GLU A 58 -7.35 -11.00 6.83
N TRP A 59 -6.45 -10.03 7.06
CA TRP A 59 -5.11 -9.99 6.46
C TRP A 59 -4.25 -11.17 6.84
N ASN A 60 -4.19 -11.53 8.12
CA ASN A 60 -3.38 -12.64 8.60
C ASN A 60 -3.79 -13.98 7.96
N GLN A 61 -5.10 -14.21 7.79
CA GLN A 61 -5.59 -15.41 7.12
C GLN A 61 -5.15 -15.44 5.66
N LEU A 62 -5.23 -14.30 4.97
CA LEU A 62 -4.82 -14.19 3.55
C LEU A 62 -3.33 -14.48 3.37
N ILE A 63 -2.47 -13.90 4.21
CA ILE A 63 -1.01 -14.06 4.04
C ILE A 63 -0.47 -15.40 4.56
N LYS A 64 -1.22 -16.14 5.38
CA LYS A 64 -0.92 -17.51 5.79
C LYS A 64 -1.24 -18.54 4.71
N ASP A 65 -2.07 -18.19 3.74
CA ASP A 65 -2.39 -19.09 2.62
C ASP A 65 -1.15 -19.29 1.74
N LYS A 66 -0.69 -20.55 1.65
CA LYS A 66 0.51 -20.94 0.90
C LYS A 66 0.42 -20.64 -0.60
N ASP A 67 -0.79 -20.51 -1.14
CA ASP A 67 -1.02 -20.15 -2.54
C ASP A 67 -1.00 -18.63 -2.77
N THR A 68 -0.87 -17.84 -1.72
CA THR A 68 -0.83 -16.38 -1.80
C THR A 68 0.61 -15.86 -1.84
N ILE A 69 0.94 -15.11 -2.86
CA ILE A 69 2.20 -14.38 -2.99
C ILE A 69 2.06 -13.05 -2.26
N VAL A 70 2.80 -12.87 -1.16
CA VAL A 70 2.78 -11.63 -0.36
C VAL A 70 3.92 -10.72 -0.81
N ILE A 71 3.63 -9.45 -1.11
CA ILE A 71 4.60 -8.51 -1.67
C ILE A 71 4.63 -7.21 -0.85
N ASP A 72 5.81 -6.84 -0.38
CA ASP A 72 6.04 -5.53 0.21
C ASP A 72 6.32 -4.50 -0.90
N VAL A 73 5.41 -3.57 -1.13
CA VAL A 73 5.52 -2.58 -2.23
C VAL A 73 6.39 -1.37 -1.84
N ARG A 74 7.06 -1.43 -0.69
CA ARG A 74 7.95 -0.37 -0.21
C ARG A 74 9.34 -0.49 -0.84
N ASN A 75 10.15 0.53 -0.62
CA ASN A 75 11.55 0.50 -1.02
C ASN A 75 12.37 -0.42 -0.10
N GLU A 76 13.47 -0.93 -0.59
CA GLU A 76 14.31 -1.90 0.12
C GLU A 76 14.73 -1.44 1.52
N PHE A 77 15.08 -0.16 1.69
CA PHE A 77 15.48 0.36 2.99
C PHE A 77 14.35 0.32 4.04
N GLU A 78 13.09 0.51 3.62
CA GLU A 78 11.92 0.39 4.49
C GLU A 78 11.68 -1.08 4.89
N VAL A 79 11.86 -2.01 3.95
CA VAL A 79 11.70 -3.46 4.18
C VAL A 79 12.73 -3.99 5.17
N LYS A 80 13.97 -3.47 5.14
CA LYS A 80 15.05 -3.86 6.08
C LYS A 80 14.74 -3.49 7.54
N ILE A 81 13.91 -2.48 7.77
CA ILE A 81 13.52 -2.04 9.11
C ILE A 81 12.42 -2.95 9.68
N GLY A 82 11.56 -3.49 8.84
CA GLY A 82 10.53 -4.43 9.23
C GLY A 82 9.61 -4.78 8.06
N SER A 83 9.03 -5.98 8.12
CA SER A 83 8.09 -6.49 7.11
C SER A 83 7.20 -7.60 7.67
N PHE A 84 6.17 -8.01 6.93
CA PHE A 84 5.43 -9.22 7.25
C PHE A 84 6.27 -10.47 6.96
N GLU A 85 6.13 -11.47 7.81
CA GLU A 85 6.78 -12.76 7.62
C GLU A 85 6.41 -13.37 6.26
N GLY A 86 7.42 -13.90 5.55
CA GLY A 86 7.24 -14.51 4.23
C GLY A 86 6.99 -13.54 3.07
N ALA A 87 6.96 -12.22 3.33
CA ALA A 87 6.76 -11.25 2.26
C ALA A 87 7.98 -11.14 1.34
N ILE A 88 7.71 -11.09 0.04
CA ILE A 88 8.75 -10.86 -0.96
C ILE A 88 9.18 -9.40 -0.93
N ASN A 89 10.49 -9.18 -0.77
CA ASN A 89 11.14 -7.89 -0.95
C ASN A 89 11.51 -7.71 -2.44
N PRO A 90 10.89 -6.77 -3.17
CA PRO A 90 11.23 -6.49 -4.57
C PRO A 90 12.63 -5.90 -4.77
N LYS A 91 13.31 -5.49 -3.70
CA LYS A 91 14.62 -4.84 -3.70
C LYS A 91 14.65 -3.57 -4.57
N THR A 92 13.57 -2.80 -4.52
CA THR A 92 13.43 -1.56 -5.26
C THR A 92 14.11 -0.41 -4.53
N LYS A 93 14.86 0.42 -5.25
CA LYS A 93 15.42 1.68 -4.74
C LYS A 93 14.38 2.79 -4.75
N SER A 94 13.44 2.72 -5.68
CA SER A 94 12.32 3.64 -5.81
C SER A 94 11.05 2.90 -6.23
N PHE A 95 9.88 3.49 -5.97
CA PHE A 95 8.61 2.89 -6.36
C PHE A 95 8.47 2.68 -7.88
N THR A 96 9.16 3.48 -8.71
CA THR A 96 9.18 3.30 -10.17
C THR A 96 9.76 1.96 -10.61
N ASP A 97 10.66 1.38 -9.82
CA ASP A 97 11.34 0.10 -10.13
C ASP A 97 10.38 -1.10 -9.96
N PHE A 98 9.28 -0.91 -9.24
CA PHE A 98 8.27 -1.95 -9.04
C PHE A 98 7.74 -2.52 -10.36
N LYS A 99 7.64 -1.71 -11.42
CA LYS A 99 7.25 -2.18 -12.75
C LYS A 99 8.20 -3.26 -13.29
N SER A 100 9.49 -3.02 -13.15
CA SER A 100 10.54 -3.96 -13.58
C SER A 100 10.47 -5.27 -12.79
N PHE A 101 10.26 -5.19 -11.47
CA PHE A 101 10.05 -6.37 -10.62
C PHE A 101 8.84 -7.19 -11.10
N VAL A 102 7.68 -6.57 -11.31
CA VAL A 102 6.47 -7.26 -11.79
C VAL A 102 6.73 -7.97 -13.13
N GLN A 103 7.35 -7.28 -14.07
CA GLN A 103 7.64 -7.85 -15.40
C GLN A 103 8.61 -9.02 -15.34
N LYS A 104 9.70 -8.90 -14.55
CA LYS A 104 10.76 -9.90 -14.51
C LYS A 104 10.43 -11.10 -13.63
N LYS A 105 9.74 -10.88 -12.50
CA LYS A 105 9.56 -11.90 -11.46
C LYS A 105 8.15 -12.46 -11.36
N LEU A 106 7.13 -11.70 -11.74
CA LEU A 106 5.74 -12.08 -11.53
C LEU A 106 4.96 -12.38 -12.83
N ASN A 107 5.56 -12.17 -14.00
CA ASN A 107 4.83 -12.32 -15.27
C ASN A 107 4.18 -13.70 -15.48
N LYS A 108 4.74 -14.76 -14.91
CA LYS A 108 4.20 -16.14 -14.95
C LYS A 108 3.17 -16.42 -13.83
N SER A 109 2.92 -15.46 -12.95
CA SER A 109 2.06 -15.64 -11.76
C SER A 109 0.74 -14.87 -11.86
N LYS A 110 0.24 -14.61 -13.07
CA LYS A 110 -0.95 -13.78 -13.29
C LYS A 110 -2.23 -14.37 -12.71
N ASP A 111 -2.31 -15.67 -12.59
CA ASP A 111 -3.46 -16.40 -12.03
C ASP A 111 -3.32 -16.65 -10.51
N LYS A 112 -2.14 -16.42 -9.94
CA LYS A 112 -1.89 -16.59 -8.51
C LYS A 112 -2.59 -15.50 -7.70
N LYS A 113 -2.90 -15.82 -6.44
CA LYS A 113 -3.35 -14.81 -5.46
C LYS A 113 -2.18 -13.92 -5.09
N ILE A 114 -2.34 -12.62 -5.21
CA ILE A 114 -1.34 -11.62 -4.83
C ILE A 114 -1.90 -10.79 -3.68
N ALA A 115 -1.18 -10.73 -2.58
CA ALA A 115 -1.46 -9.84 -1.46
C ALA A 115 -0.35 -8.80 -1.34
N MET A 116 -0.67 -7.53 -1.34
CA MET A 116 0.33 -6.47 -1.29
C MET A 116 0.04 -5.44 -0.20
N PHE A 117 1.10 -4.86 0.33
CA PHE A 117 1.02 -3.87 1.39
C PHE A 117 2.09 -2.79 1.23
N CYS A 118 1.85 -1.64 1.84
CA CYS A 118 2.81 -0.57 2.03
C CYS A 118 2.46 0.20 3.31
N THR A 119 3.21 1.24 3.65
CA THR A 119 3.05 2.00 4.89
C THR A 119 1.60 2.46 5.13
N GLY A 120 1.00 3.20 4.20
CA GLY A 120 -0.35 3.77 4.35
C GLY A 120 -1.37 3.33 3.28
N GLY A 121 -1.04 2.38 2.40
CA GLY A 121 -1.93 1.85 1.36
C GLY A 121 -1.87 2.58 0.01
N ILE A 122 -1.32 3.79 -0.07
CA ILE A 122 -1.38 4.64 -1.29
C ILE A 122 -0.55 4.06 -2.45
N ARG A 123 0.67 3.55 -2.18
CA ARG A 123 1.47 2.87 -3.21
C ARG A 123 0.77 1.62 -3.73
N CYS A 124 0.08 0.89 -2.84
CA CYS A 124 -0.65 -0.32 -3.20
C CYS A 124 -1.82 -0.05 -4.15
N GLU A 125 -2.54 1.05 -3.99
CA GLU A 125 -3.61 1.41 -4.94
C GLU A 125 -3.06 1.56 -6.36
N LYS A 126 -1.94 2.26 -6.52
CA LYS A 126 -1.30 2.43 -7.82
C LYS A 126 -0.66 1.14 -8.35
N ALA A 127 0.01 0.38 -7.48
CA ALA A 127 0.66 -0.89 -7.84
C ALA A 127 -0.37 -1.96 -8.24
N SER A 128 -1.46 -2.10 -7.49
CA SER A 128 -2.52 -3.06 -7.81
C SER A 128 -3.23 -2.73 -9.12
N SER A 129 -3.54 -1.45 -9.34
CA SER A 129 -4.08 -0.97 -10.62
C SER A 129 -3.16 -1.36 -11.78
N TYR A 130 -1.86 -1.08 -11.67
CA TYR A 130 -0.88 -1.46 -12.68
C TYR A 130 -0.85 -2.98 -12.93
N MET A 131 -0.86 -3.80 -11.88
CA MET A 131 -0.84 -5.25 -12.01
C MET A 131 -2.11 -5.77 -12.69
N MET A 132 -3.28 -5.29 -12.30
CA MET A 132 -4.55 -5.67 -12.93
C MET A 132 -4.59 -5.30 -14.41
N MET A 133 -4.08 -4.13 -14.79
CA MET A 133 -3.91 -3.71 -16.18
C MET A 133 -2.91 -4.59 -16.96
N LYS A 134 -1.98 -5.26 -16.26
CA LYS A 134 -1.05 -6.25 -16.83
C LYS A 134 -1.62 -7.68 -16.86
N GLY A 135 -2.89 -7.84 -16.50
CA GLY A 135 -3.62 -9.11 -16.58
C GLY A 135 -3.53 -10.00 -15.34
N PHE A 136 -3.10 -9.47 -14.20
CA PHE A 136 -3.21 -10.18 -12.90
C PHE A 136 -4.67 -10.20 -12.46
N LYS A 137 -5.22 -11.38 -12.15
CA LYS A 137 -6.65 -11.57 -11.89
C LYS A 137 -7.01 -11.41 -10.40
N ASN A 138 -6.14 -11.85 -9.51
CA ASN A 138 -6.42 -11.97 -8.08
C ASN A 138 -5.46 -11.10 -7.27
N VAL A 139 -5.71 -9.78 -7.26
CA VAL A 139 -4.86 -8.81 -6.55
C VAL A 139 -5.61 -8.23 -5.36
N ALA A 140 -5.04 -8.40 -4.16
CA ALA A 140 -5.53 -7.84 -2.91
C ALA A 140 -4.51 -6.86 -2.32
N GLN A 141 -4.99 -5.89 -1.54
CA GLN A 141 -4.16 -4.91 -0.86
C GLN A 141 -4.65 -4.67 0.57
N LEU A 142 -3.71 -4.48 1.50
CA LEU A 142 -4.01 -4.19 2.90
C LEU A 142 -4.66 -2.82 3.03
N ASP A 143 -5.93 -2.78 3.48
CA ASP A 143 -6.67 -1.54 3.68
C ASP A 143 -6.05 -0.68 4.79
N GLY A 144 -5.66 0.54 4.44
CA GLY A 144 -4.99 1.47 5.36
C GLY A 144 -3.52 1.17 5.59
N GLY A 145 -2.98 0.09 5.00
CA GLY A 145 -1.58 -0.29 5.07
C GLY A 145 -1.12 -0.75 6.45
N ILE A 146 0.21 -0.84 6.61
CA ILE A 146 0.88 -1.30 7.83
C ILE A 146 0.45 -0.49 9.05
N LEU A 147 0.35 0.84 8.93
CA LEU A 147 0.01 1.70 10.06
C LEU A 147 -1.34 1.34 10.66
N LYS A 148 -2.38 1.13 9.82
CA LYS A 148 -3.69 0.72 10.30
C LYS A 148 -3.69 -0.69 10.86
N TYR A 149 -2.91 -1.58 10.27
CA TYR A 149 -2.75 -2.95 10.77
C TYR A 149 -2.14 -2.95 12.18
N LEU A 150 -1.02 -2.24 12.40
CA LEU A 150 -0.36 -2.14 13.70
C LEU A 150 -1.21 -1.43 14.75
N GLU A 151 -2.02 -0.43 14.35
CA GLU A 151 -2.95 0.27 15.25
C GLU A 151 -4.08 -0.66 15.73
N LYS A 152 -4.58 -1.55 14.87
CA LYS A 152 -5.80 -2.34 15.13
C LYS A 152 -5.55 -3.78 15.51
N THR A 153 -4.37 -4.31 15.25
CA THR A 153 -4.02 -5.72 15.54
C THR A 153 -3.28 -5.81 16.87
N PRO A 154 -3.76 -6.61 17.83
CA PRO A 154 -3.02 -6.85 19.07
C PRO A 154 -1.63 -7.42 18.78
N LYS A 155 -0.62 -7.06 19.59
CA LYS A 155 0.77 -7.53 19.40
C LYS A 155 0.89 -9.06 19.33
N LYS A 156 0.13 -9.79 20.14
CA LYS A 156 0.12 -11.27 20.15
C LYS A 156 -0.37 -11.91 18.86
N ASP A 157 -1.19 -11.19 18.09
CA ASP A 157 -1.80 -11.68 16.85
C ASP A 157 -1.08 -11.08 15.61
N SER A 158 -0.10 -10.22 15.82
CA SER A 158 0.62 -9.55 14.75
C SER A 158 1.60 -10.49 14.06
N MET A 159 1.57 -10.49 12.73
CA MET A 159 2.56 -11.16 11.87
C MET A 159 3.61 -10.18 11.35
N TRP A 160 3.62 -8.96 11.85
CA TRP A 160 4.62 -7.95 11.52
C TRP A 160 5.88 -8.14 12.34
N ASN A 161 7.03 -8.12 11.69
CA ASN A 161 8.35 -8.21 12.32
C ASN A 161 9.10 -6.89 12.13
N GLY A 162 9.67 -6.35 13.20
CA GLY A 162 10.45 -5.10 13.18
C GLY A 162 9.60 -3.83 13.30
N GLU A 163 10.16 -2.71 12.86
CA GLU A 163 9.55 -1.39 12.95
C GLU A 163 8.96 -0.92 11.62
N CYS A 164 8.04 0.04 11.64
CA CYS A 164 7.45 0.59 10.42
C CYS A 164 8.01 1.98 10.15
N PHE A 165 8.87 2.11 9.13
CA PHE A 165 9.38 3.41 8.70
C PHE A 165 8.26 4.34 8.23
N VAL A 166 8.29 5.58 8.71
CA VAL A 166 7.39 6.66 8.30
C VAL A 166 8.19 7.87 7.80
N PHE A 167 7.64 8.59 6.80
CA PHE A 167 8.34 9.71 6.14
C PHE A 167 8.08 11.05 6.83
N ASP A 168 8.00 11.09 8.14
CA ASP A 168 7.79 12.29 8.93
C ASP A 168 8.62 12.28 10.23
N GLY A 169 8.44 13.24 11.11
CA GLY A 169 9.19 13.35 12.36
C GLY A 169 8.88 12.29 13.42
N ARG A 170 8.01 11.33 13.11
CA ARG A 170 7.76 10.14 13.96
C ARG A 170 8.82 9.10 13.64
N VAL A 171 9.94 9.17 14.31
CA VAL A 171 10.89 8.05 14.29
C VAL A 171 10.31 7.00 15.23
N SER A 172 10.11 5.81 14.70
CA SER A 172 9.61 4.65 15.44
C SER A 172 10.46 4.31 16.65
#